data_d5007b251b702f822e195df35087abc4
#
_entry.id   d5007b251b702f822e195df35087abc4
#
_cell.length_a   1.000
_cell.length_b   1.000
_cell.length_c   1.000
_cell.angle_alpha   90.00
_cell.angle_beta   90.00
_cell.angle_gamma   90.00
#
_symmetry.space_group_name_H-M   'P 1'
#
loop_
_entity.id
_entity.type
_entity.pdbx_description
1 polymer ?
#
loop_
_entity_poly.entity_id
_entity_poly.type
_entity_poly.pdbx_seq_one_letter_code
_entity_poly.pdbx_strand_id
1 'polypeptide(L)'
;MFDINEFSVLLHVIIASVLSGLIGYERGKVDKPAGIRTNMLVGGAVALLVELGGIIVLHFRMLGLAEFISTDPTRIIQAIIIGISFIGAGMVLQIEQDGKIKYLTSAATILFSSGIGISVALRQYILSIGITLFILFINYILGLSKKTVD
;
A
#
# COMPACT_ATOMS: atom_id res chain seq x y z
N MET A 1 -19.90 -16.66 4.45
CA MET A 1 -20.75 -15.84 3.56
C MET A 1 -20.16 -14.43 3.60
N PHE A 2 -19.41 -14.04 2.58
CA PHE A 2 -18.87 -12.68 2.50
C PHE A 2 -20.00 -11.81 1.92
N ASP A 3 -20.82 -11.21 2.81
CA ASP A 3 -21.64 -10.08 2.39
C ASP A 3 -20.67 -8.94 2.06
N ILE A 4 -20.42 -8.79 0.78
CA ILE A 4 -19.67 -7.64 0.29
C ILE A 4 -20.64 -6.47 0.30
N ASN A 5 -20.76 -5.85 1.45
CA ASN A 5 -21.49 -4.62 1.60
C ASN A 5 -20.58 -3.48 1.10
N GLU A 6 -21.04 -2.68 0.14
CA GLU A 6 -20.31 -1.52 -0.41
C GLU A 6 -19.76 -0.61 0.69
N PHE A 7 -20.52 -0.47 1.78
CA PHE A 7 -20.08 0.28 2.95
C PHE A 7 -18.83 -0.35 3.62
N SER A 8 -18.74 -1.67 3.66
CA SER A 8 -17.56 -2.37 4.21
C SER A 8 -16.32 -2.12 3.34
N VAL A 9 -16.48 -2.16 2.01
CA VAL A 9 -15.39 -1.85 1.06
C VAL A 9 -14.90 -0.42 1.27
N LEU A 10 -15.82 0.54 1.35
CA LEU A 10 -15.49 1.94 1.60
C LEU A 10 -14.75 2.12 2.94
N LEU A 11 -15.19 1.43 3.99
CA LEU A 11 -14.54 1.47 5.29
C LEU A 11 -13.10 0.92 5.22
N HIS A 12 -12.87 -0.18 4.51
CA HIS A 12 -11.52 -0.74 4.33
C HIS A 12 -10.62 0.23 3.55
N VAL A 13 -11.13 0.89 2.51
CA VAL A 13 -10.40 1.92 1.77
C VAL A 13 -10.00 3.07 2.69
N ILE A 14 -10.91 3.55 3.53
CA ILE A 14 -10.63 4.63 4.48
C ILE A 14 -9.58 4.19 5.51
N ILE A 15 -9.74 3.01 6.12
CA ILE A 15 -8.78 2.49 7.10
C ILE A 15 -7.39 2.35 6.48
N ALA A 16 -7.29 1.74 5.30
CA ALA A 16 -6.03 1.57 4.59
C ALA A 16 -5.38 2.91 4.26
N SER A 17 -6.18 3.89 3.81
CA SER A 17 -5.71 5.26 3.54
C SER A 17 -5.16 5.92 4.80
N VAL A 18 -5.86 5.83 5.92
CA VAL A 18 -5.44 6.45 7.18
C VAL A 18 -4.14 5.82 7.68
N LEU A 19 -4.06 4.49 7.75
CA LEU A 19 -2.85 3.79 8.21
C LEU A 19 -1.63 4.10 7.34
N SER A 20 -1.80 4.08 6.02
CA SER A 20 -0.74 4.45 5.07
C SER A 20 -0.39 5.93 5.16
N GLY A 21 -1.37 6.79 5.42
CA GLY A 21 -1.19 8.22 5.63
C GLY A 21 -0.31 8.55 6.84
N LEU A 22 -0.38 7.76 7.90
CA LEU A 22 0.47 7.94 9.09
C LEU A 22 1.97 7.78 8.73
N ILE A 23 2.29 6.82 7.86
CA ILE A 23 3.66 6.63 7.36
C ILE A 23 4.06 7.83 6.49
N GLY A 24 3.17 8.26 5.61
CA GLY A 24 3.41 9.41 4.73
C GLY A 24 3.53 10.73 5.47
N TYR A 25 2.85 10.89 6.61
CA TYR A 25 2.93 12.09 7.45
C TYR A 25 4.34 12.28 8.04
N GLU A 26 4.92 11.21 8.54
CA GLU A 26 6.30 11.24 9.03
C GLU A 26 7.28 11.63 7.91
N ARG A 27 7.07 11.11 6.69
CA ARG A 27 7.87 11.44 5.52
C ARG A 27 7.75 12.91 5.10
N GLY A 28 6.57 13.47 5.14
CA GLY A 28 6.31 14.87 4.80
C GLY A 28 7.04 15.86 5.71
N LYS A 29 7.29 15.50 6.97
CA LYS A 29 8.04 16.33 7.92
C LYS A 29 9.53 16.49 7.58
N VAL A 30 10.07 15.65 6.71
CA VAL A 30 11.50 15.58 6.37
C VAL A 30 11.74 15.92 4.89
N ASP A 31 10.80 16.62 4.25
CA ASP A 31 10.83 17.02 2.83
C ASP A 31 11.22 15.88 1.86
N LYS A 32 10.74 14.67 2.15
CA LYS A 32 10.97 13.51 1.29
C LYS A 32 9.79 13.30 0.33
N PRO A 33 10.02 12.85 -0.90
CA PRO A 33 8.95 12.48 -1.82
C PRO A 33 8.11 11.32 -1.25
N ALA A 34 6.90 11.15 -1.79
CA ALA A 34 5.88 10.24 -1.27
C ALA A 34 5.44 10.58 0.17
N GLY A 35 4.95 11.81 0.34
CA GLY A 35 4.35 12.29 1.60
C GLY A 35 2.97 11.66 1.88
N ILE A 36 2.22 12.32 2.75
CA ILE A 36 0.92 11.84 3.25
C ILE A 36 -0.06 11.50 2.12
N ARG A 37 -0.24 12.40 1.14
CA ARG A 37 -1.20 12.22 0.04
C ARG A 37 -0.89 10.97 -0.78
N THR A 38 0.37 10.79 -1.16
CA THR A 38 0.79 9.64 -1.98
C THR A 38 0.56 8.32 -1.26
N ASN A 39 0.96 8.22 0.01
CA ASN A 39 0.80 7.00 0.78
C ASN A 39 -0.68 6.69 1.06
N MET A 40 -1.52 7.71 1.38
CA MET A 40 -2.97 7.54 1.54
C MET A 40 -3.61 6.99 0.27
N LEU A 41 -3.31 7.60 -0.88
CA LEU A 41 -3.87 7.18 -2.16
C LEU A 41 -3.42 5.77 -2.55
N VAL A 42 -2.16 5.43 -2.34
CA VAL A 42 -1.64 4.08 -2.63
C VAL A 42 -2.31 3.03 -1.75
N GLY A 43 -2.33 3.22 -0.43
CA GLY A 43 -2.96 2.27 0.48
C GLY A 43 -4.44 2.08 0.21
N GLY A 44 -5.18 3.18 0.01
CA GLY A 44 -6.60 3.12 -0.32
C GLY A 44 -6.91 2.49 -1.68
N ALA A 45 -6.15 2.86 -2.72
CA ALA A 45 -6.33 2.29 -4.06
C ALA A 45 -6.04 0.79 -4.07
N VAL A 46 -5.01 0.34 -3.37
CA VAL A 46 -4.69 -1.08 -3.26
C VAL A 46 -5.78 -1.84 -2.52
N ALA A 47 -6.30 -1.32 -1.40
CA ALA A 47 -7.41 -1.94 -0.70
C ALA A 47 -8.64 -2.06 -1.61
N LEU A 48 -8.98 -1.01 -2.35
CA LEU A 48 -10.08 -1.02 -3.32
C LEU A 48 -9.89 -2.08 -4.40
N LEU A 49 -8.70 -2.18 -5.01
CA LEU A 49 -8.42 -3.14 -6.07
C LEU A 49 -8.52 -4.60 -5.61
N VAL A 50 -8.07 -4.90 -4.39
CA VAL A 50 -8.19 -6.24 -3.80
C VAL A 50 -9.66 -6.59 -3.54
N GLU A 51 -10.44 -5.67 -2.98
CA GLU A 51 -11.87 -5.86 -2.73
C GLU A 51 -12.65 -6.03 -4.05
N LEU A 52 -12.39 -5.18 -5.05
CA LEU A 52 -13.00 -5.31 -6.37
C LEU A 52 -12.67 -6.66 -7.02
N GLY A 53 -11.45 -7.15 -6.85
CA GLY A 53 -11.07 -8.49 -7.30
C GLY A 53 -11.93 -9.58 -6.68
N GLY A 54 -12.21 -9.51 -5.40
CA GLY A 54 -13.13 -10.41 -4.69
C GLY A 54 -14.56 -10.32 -5.22
N ILE A 55 -15.05 -9.09 -5.45
CA ILE A 55 -16.39 -8.83 -6.02
C ILE A 55 -16.53 -9.45 -7.41
N ILE A 56 -15.53 -9.27 -8.27
CA ILE A 56 -15.51 -9.84 -9.62
C ILE A 56 -15.61 -11.38 -9.56
N VAL A 57 -14.82 -12.02 -8.72
CA VAL A 57 -14.85 -13.48 -8.54
C VAL A 57 -16.23 -13.95 -8.10
N LEU A 58 -16.83 -13.26 -7.15
CA LEU A 58 -18.17 -13.60 -6.65
C LEU A 58 -19.22 -13.42 -7.74
N HIS A 59 -19.15 -12.32 -8.50
CA HIS A 59 -20.08 -12.04 -9.59
C HIS A 59 -20.07 -13.15 -10.65
N PHE A 60 -18.90 -13.60 -11.09
CA PHE A 60 -18.80 -14.70 -12.06
C PHE A 60 -19.29 -16.05 -11.51
N ARG A 61 -19.09 -16.30 -10.22
CA ARG A 61 -19.67 -17.48 -9.55
C ARG A 61 -21.20 -17.45 -9.55
N MET A 62 -21.81 -16.30 -9.31
CA MET A 62 -23.28 -16.14 -9.34
C MET A 62 -23.86 -16.35 -10.75
N LEU A 63 -23.11 -16.03 -11.79
CA LEU A 63 -23.50 -16.26 -13.18
C LEU A 63 -23.32 -17.72 -13.63
N GLY A 64 -22.86 -18.62 -12.77
CA GLY A 64 -22.59 -20.03 -13.15
C GLY A 64 -21.37 -20.23 -14.01
N LEU A 65 -20.51 -19.21 -14.17
CA LEU A 65 -19.35 -19.22 -15.03
C LEU A 65 -18.05 -19.63 -14.30
N ALA A 66 -18.17 -20.11 -13.06
CA ALA A 66 -17.02 -20.47 -12.22
C ALA A 66 -16.11 -21.55 -12.86
N GLU A 67 -16.67 -22.48 -13.65
CA GLU A 67 -15.91 -23.54 -14.32
C GLU A 67 -15.05 -23.02 -15.47
N PHE A 68 -15.43 -21.91 -16.08
CA PHE A 68 -14.75 -21.33 -17.24
C PHE A 68 -13.66 -20.32 -16.84
N ILE A 69 -13.60 -19.93 -15.55
CA ILE A 69 -12.68 -18.90 -15.07
C ILE A 69 -11.78 -19.49 -13.99
N SER A 70 -10.51 -19.71 -14.36
CA SER A 70 -9.46 -20.00 -13.38
C SER A 70 -9.15 -18.70 -12.61
N THR A 71 -9.86 -18.46 -11.50
CA THR A 71 -9.63 -17.31 -10.64
C THR A 71 -8.54 -17.64 -9.63
N ASP A 72 -7.37 -17.08 -9.87
CA ASP A 72 -6.26 -17.11 -8.92
C ASP A 72 -6.17 -15.75 -8.22
N PRO A 73 -6.59 -15.63 -6.95
CA PRO A 73 -6.53 -14.37 -6.22
C PRO A 73 -5.12 -13.80 -6.10
N THR A 74 -4.11 -14.65 -6.18
CA THR A 74 -2.70 -14.22 -6.08
C THR A 74 -2.27 -13.39 -7.28
N ARG A 75 -2.90 -13.57 -8.44
CA ARG A 75 -2.63 -12.76 -9.64
C ARG A 75 -2.99 -11.29 -9.46
N ILE A 76 -4.04 -11.00 -8.69
CA ILE A 76 -4.43 -9.61 -8.40
C ILE A 76 -3.35 -8.95 -7.55
N ILE A 77 -2.90 -9.63 -6.51
CA ILE A 77 -1.81 -9.15 -5.64
C ILE A 77 -0.53 -8.97 -6.46
N GLN A 78 -0.19 -9.91 -7.32
CA GLN A 78 0.97 -9.84 -8.20
C GLN A 78 0.89 -8.62 -9.13
N ALA A 79 -0.25 -8.38 -9.77
CA ALA A 79 -0.45 -7.23 -10.65
C ALA A 79 -0.31 -5.89 -9.90
N ILE A 80 -0.88 -5.81 -8.69
CA ILE A 80 -0.77 -4.65 -7.81
C ILE A 80 0.71 -4.38 -7.47
N ILE A 81 1.44 -5.40 -7.03
CA ILE A 81 2.85 -5.27 -6.64
C ILE A 81 3.70 -4.83 -7.83
N ILE A 82 3.46 -5.38 -9.03
CA ILE A 82 4.16 -4.97 -10.26
C ILE A 82 3.88 -3.50 -10.56
N GLY A 83 2.62 -3.06 -10.51
CA GLY A 83 2.24 -1.67 -10.73
C GLY A 83 2.88 -0.70 -9.73
N ILE A 84 2.87 -1.06 -8.45
CA ILE A 84 3.49 -0.26 -7.38
C ILE A 84 5.01 -0.24 -7.51
N SER A 85 5.62 -1.35 -7.91
CA SER A 85 7.06 -1.40 -8.17
C SER A 85 7.47 -0.48 -9.31
N PHE A 86 6.62 -0.33 -10.34
CA PHE A 86 6.85 0.62 -11.42
C PHE A 86 6.83 2.08 -10.93
N ILE A 87 5.88 2.44 -10.06
CA ILE A 87 5.84 3.76 -9.42
C ILE A 87 7.10 3.98 -8.57
N GLY A 88 7.49 2.99 -7.78
CA GLY A 88 8.71 3.02 -6.97
C GLY A 88 9.97 3.18 -7.81
N ALA A 89 10.08 2.43 -8.90
CA ALA A 89 11.20 2.54 -9.84
C ALA A 89 11.27 3.93 -10.49
N GLY A 90 10.11 4.47 -10.94
CA GLY A 90 10.02 5.81 -11.50
C GLY A 90 10.53 6.90 -10.53
N MET A 91 10.27 6.73 -9.24
CA MET A 91 10.75 7.64 -8.20
C MET A 91 12.28 7.55 -7.98
N VAL A 92 12.84 6.35 -8.04
CA VAL A 92 14.28 6.10 -7.87
C VAL A 92 15.07 6.53 -9.11
N LEU A 93 14.49 6.37 -10.30
CA LEU A 93 15.11 6.75 -11.57
C LEU A 93 15.14 8.27 -11.81
N GLN A 94 14.46 9.06 -11.00
CA GLN A 94 14.57 10.51 -11.02
C GLN A 94 15.96 10.91 -10.52
N ILE A 95 16.94 10.82 -11.41
CA ILE A 95 18.36 11.06 -11.15
C ILE A 95 18.55 12.57 -10.96
N GLU A 96 19.09 12.98 -9.83
CA GLU A 96 19.71 14.29 -9.71
C GLU A 96 21.06 14.33 -10.42
N GLN A 97 21.46 15.52 -10.86
CA GLN A 97 22.67 15.78 -11.65
C GLN A 97 23.98 15.28 -10.99
N ASP A 98 23.94 14.89 -9.72
CA ASP A 98 25.11 14.42 -8.95
C ASP A 98 25.36 12.89 -9.00
N GLY A 99 24.58 12.13 -9.78
CA GLY A 99 24.76 10.68 -9.94
C GLY A 99 24.44 9.83 -8.68
N LYS A 100 23.82 10.40 -7.64
CA LYS A 100 23.46 9.68 -6.42
C LYS A 100 22.03 9.15 -6.50
N ILE A 101 21.87 7.87 -6.19
CA ILE A 101 20.54 7.25 -6.06
C ILE A 101 19.84 7.84 -4.82
N LYS A 102 18.76 8.60 -5.06
CA LYS A 102 17.94 9.18 -4.00
C LYS A 102 16.57 8.48 -3.97
N TYR A 103 15.84 8.66 -2.88
CA TYR A 103 14.43 8.23 -2.70
C TYR A 103 14.17 6.72 -2.59
N LEU A 104 15.18 5.89 -2.45
CA LEU A 104 15.04 4.45 -2.27
C LEU A 104 14.11 4.11 -1.07
N THR A 105 14.29 4.82 0.04
CA THR A 105 13.44 4.64 1.24
C THR A 105 12.00 5.09 0.99
N SER A 106 11.78 6.12 0.16
CA SER A 106 10.43 6.57 -0.21
C SER A 106 9.74 5.55 -1.12
N ALA A 107 10.46 4.93 -2.04
CA ALA A 107 9.95 3.81 -2.83
C ALA A 107 9.56 2.61 -1.95
N ALA A 108 10.40 2.29 -0.96
CA ALA A 108 10.09 1.24 0.01
C ALA A 108 8.83 1.55 0.83
N THR A 109 8.61 2.81 1.26
CA THR A 109 7.38 3.16 2.00
C THR A 109 6.12 3.02 1.16
N ILE A 110 6.16 3.31 -0.13
CA ILE A 110 5.03 3.07 -1.04
C ILE A 110 4.70 1.58 -1.12
N LEU A 111 5.72 0.71 -1.19
CA LEU A 111 5.52 -0.74 -1.20
C LEU A 111 4.88 -1.22 0.12
N PHE A 112 5.30 -0.70 1.27
CA PHE A 112 4.68 -1.02 2.55
C PHE A 112 3.24 -0.49 2.64
N SER A 113 2.95 0.70 2.11
CA SER A 113 1.59 1.23 2.03
C SER A 113 0.68 0.33 1.20
N SER A 114 1.20 -0.28 0.12
CA SER A 114 0.45 -1.27 -0.64
C SER A 114 0.20 -2.55 0.16
N GLY A 115 1.20 -3.02 0.92
CA GLY A 115 1.04 -4.16 1.84
C GLY A 115 -0.03 -3.92 2.91
N ILE A 116 -0.10 -2.70 3.46
CA ILE A 116 -1.16 -2.29 4.40
C ILE A 116 -2.53 -2.34 3.71
N GLY A 117 -2.64 -1.83 2.48
CA GLY A 117 -3.88 -1.88 1.70
C GLY A 117 -4.36 -3.32 1.48
N ILE A 118 -3.46 -4.22 1.08
CA ILE A 118 -3.75 -5.66 0.93
C ILE A 118 -4.22 -6.25 2.26
N SER A 119 -3.49 -5.99 3.35
CA SER A 119 -3.80 -6.56 4.67
C SER A 119 -5.16 -6.11 5.20
N VAL A 120 -5.53 -4.83 5.01
CA VAL A 120 -6.83 -4.30 5.41
C VAL A 120 -7.95 -4.93 4.59
N ALA A 121 -7.80 -5.03 3.26
CA ALA A 121 -8.79 -5.68 2.39
C ALA A 121 -9.01 -7.15 2.75
N LEU A 122 -7.95 -7.84 3.19
CA LEU A 122 -8.02 -9.21 3.70
C LEU A 122 -8.48 -9.29 5.18
N ARG A 123 -8.91 -8.16 5.76
CA ARG A 123 -9.37 -8.05 7.16
C ARG A 123 -8.33 -8.44 8.22
N GLN A 124 -7.05 -8.38 7.86
CA GLN A 124 -5.92 -8.63 8.75
C GLN A 124 -5.52 -7.35 9.50
N TYR A 125 -6.41 -6.80 10.31
CA TYR A 125 -6.24 -5.49 10.95
C TYR A 125 -5.06 -5.44 11.93
N ILE A 126 -4.84 -6.52 12.69
CA ILE A 126 -3.70 -6.61 13.61
C ILE A 126 -2.38 -6.52 12.84
N LEU A 127 -2.30 -7.19 11.69
CA LEU A 127 -1.13 -7.15 10.83
C LEU A 127 -0.91 -5.76 10.26
N SER A 128 -1.96 -5.11 9.73
CA SER A 128 -1.85 -3.77 9.14
C SER A 128 -1.44 -2.70 10.15
N ILE A 129 -2.00 -2.75 11.36
CA ILE A 129 -1.61 -1.86 12.47
C ILE A 129 -0.16 -2.15 12.90
N GLY A 130 0.20 -3.43 13.07
CA GLY A 130 1.55 -3.85 13.45
C GLY A 130 2.62 -3.39 12.45
N ILE A 131 2.37 -3.56 11.16
CA ILE A 131 3.28 -3.08 10.10
C ILE A 131 3.39 -1.55 10.14
N THR A 132 2.29 -0.83 10.30
CA THR A 132 2.30 0.64 10.38
C THR A 132 3.16 1.12 11.55
N LEU A 133 2.96 0.56 12.75
CA LEU A 133 3.74 0.89 13.93
C LEU A 133 5.21 0.53 13.77
N PHE A 134 5.50 -0.62 13.18
CA PHE A 134 6.88 -1.08 12.92
C PHE A 134 7.63 -0.11 11.99
N ILE A 135 7.00 0.37 10.93
CA ILE A 135 7.63 1.31 10.00
C ILE A 135 7.86 2.67 10.67
N LEU A 136 6.87 3.15 11.43
CA LEU A 136 7.03 4.40 12.19
C LEU A 136 8.18 4.29 13.21
N PHE A 137 8.31 3.15 13.87
CA PHE A 137 9.40 2.88 14.81
C PHE A 137 10.78 2.87 14.11
N ILE A 138 10.91 2.20 12.97
CA ILE A 138 12.15 2.21 12.19
C ILE A 138 12.52 3.63 11.78
N ASN A 139 11.57 4.38 11.25
CA ASN A 139 11.81 5.73 10.78
C ASN A 139 12.18 6.67 11.93
N TYR A 140 11.57 6.50 13.11
CA TYR A 140 11.89 7.27 14.31
C TYR A 140 13.32 7.00 14.78
N ILE A 141 13.72 5.73 14.92
CA ILE A 141 15.08 5.37 15.38
C ILE A 141 16.15 5.87 14.40
N LEU A 142 15.95 5.62 13.10
CA LEU A 142 16.91 6.05 12.08
C LEU A 142 16.94 7.58 11.91
N GLY A 143 15.81 8.25 12.21
CA GLY A 143 15.75 9.71 12.25
C GLY A 143 16.59 10.32 13.38
N LEU A 144 16.61 9.67 14.54
CA LEU A 144 17.44 10.07 15.69
C LEU A 144 18.94 9.90 15.39
N SER A 145 19.32 8.79 14.73
CA SER A 145 20.72 8.51 14.41
C SER A 145 21.35 9.53 13.44
N LYS A 146 20.56 10.16 12.57
CA LYS A 146 21.05 11.23 11.69
C LYS A 146 21.32 12.57 12.37
N LYS A 147 20.66 12.85 13.49
CA LYS A 147 20.90 14.07 14.27
C LYS A 147 22.16 14.04 15.13
N THR A 148 22.79 12.88 15.27
CA THR A 148 23.97 12.68 16.14
C THR A 148 25.29 12.73 15.36
N VAL A 149 25.24 12.91 14.04
CA VAL A 149 26.44 12.89 13.15
C VAL A 149 26.68 14.24 12.45
N ASP A 150 25.90 15.27 12.79
CA ASP A 150 26.17 16.69 12.53
C ASP A 150 26.56 17.35 13.87
#